data_d5110e4b0eb01b48c0ba9e0ded7e27fb
#
_entry.id   d5110e4b0eb01b48c0ba9e0ded7e27fb
#
_cell.length_a   1.000
_cell.length_b   1.000
_cell.length_c   1.000
_cell.angle_alpha   90.00
_cell.angle_beta   90.00
_cell.angle_gamma   90.00
#
_symmetry.space_group_name_H-M   'P 1'
#
loop_
_entity.id
_entity.type
_entity.pdbx_description
1 polymer ?
#
loop_
_entity_poly.entity_id
_entity_poly.type
_entity_poly.pdbx_seq_one_letter_code
_entity_poly.pdbx_strand_id
1 'polypeptide(L)'
;MIRLPVLIAGLLAVASPAAAQFTMAEPTQASNQNCDQGPLNKEYGGQYWRVFGCDDGKTLIFVAGQGNRATPYVFTYAPDPTGAYVLTGKGAGDPTYVGRARLALEALRPNDIAALLAAAKARGDGG
;
A
#
# COMPACT_ATOMS: atom_id res chain seq x y z
N MET A 1 -26.08 -32.85 43.37
CA MET A 1 -25.81 -32.39 43.00
C MET A 1 -25.28 -31.78 42.10
N ILE A 2 -25.22 -31.78 42.17
CA ILE A 2 -24.84 -31.24 41.49
C ILE A 2 -24.55 -30.62 40.56
N ARG A 3 -24.37 -30.44 40.54
CA ARG A 3 -24.08 -29.82 39.84
C ARG A 3 -23.57 -29.39 38.98
N LEU A 4 -23.29 -29.44 39.06
CA LEU A 4 -22.83 -29.02 38.41
C LEU A 4 -22.51 -28.60 37.46
N PRO A 5 -22.43 -28.73 37.41
CA PRO A 5 -21.99 -28.34 36.65
C PRO A 5 -22.01 -27.73 35.71
N VAL A 6 -22.04 -27.64 35.85
CA VAL A 6 -22.11 -27.07 34.93
C VAL A 6 -21.56 -26.33 34.31
N LEU A 7 -21.02 -26.21 34.57
CA LEU A 7 -20.45 -25.52 34.08
C LEU A 7 -20.01 -25.35 33.05
N ILE A 8 -19.84 -25.53 33.06
CA ILE A 8 -19.38 -25.45 32.21
C ILE A 8 -19.44 -24.79 31.24
N ALA A 9 -19.63 -24.73 31.29
CA ALA A 9 -19.82 -24.17 30.32
C ALA A 9 -19.15 -23.16 29.89
N GLY A 10 -18.89 -22.95 30.19
CA GLY A 10 -18.40 -22.11 29.80
C GLY A 10 -17.62 -21.88 28.95
N LEU A 11 -17.41 -22.21 29.01
CA LEU A 11 -16.73 -21.92 28.36
C LEU A 11 -16.64 -21.73 27.29
N LEU A 12 -16.74 -21.89 27.27
CA LEU A 12 -16.59 -21.87 26.25
C LEU A 12 -16.59 -21.04 25.51
N ALA A 13 -16.75 -20.88 25.77
CA ALA A 13 -16.87 -20.13 24.98
C ALA A 13 -16.08 -19.36 24.50
N VAL A 14 -15.72 -19.38 24.77
CA VAL A 14 -15.13 -18.87 24.33
C VAL A 14 -14.47 -18.73 23.44
N ALA A 15 -14.21 -18.86 23.61
CA ALA A 15 -13.61 -18.72 22.87
C ALA A 15 -13.54 -18.39 21.77
N SER A 16 -13.39 -18.50 21.86
CA SER A 16 -13.37 -18.58 20.84
C SER A 16 -13.43 -17.92 19.84
N PRO A 17 -13.87 -17.98 19.63
CA PRO A 17 -14.19 -17.46 18.38
C PRO A 17 -13.55 -16.20 18.12
N ALA A 18 -13.16 -15.63 19.03
CA ALA A 18 -12.64 -14.33 18.85
C ALA A 18 -11.49 -14.31 17.90
N ALA A 19 -10.83 -15.38 17.83
CA ALA A 19 -9.60 -15.38 17.07
C ALA A 19 -9.81 -15.04 15.64
N ALA A 20 -10.88 -15.41 15.09
CA ALA A 20 -11.04 -15.27 13.67
C ALA A 20 -11.18 -13.85 13.23
N GLN A 21 -11.55 -12.98 14.11
CA GLN A 21 -11.91 -11.67 13.64
C GLN A 21 -10.80 -10.75 13.36
N PHE A 22 -9.69 -10.94 14.00
CA PHE A 22 -8.69 -9.91 13.79
C PHE A 22 -8.03 -9.99 12.48
N THR A 23 -8.15 -11.05 11.77
CA THR A 23 -7.55 -11.08 10.46
C THR A 23 -8.16 -10.07 9.54
N MET A 24 -9.37 -9.68 9.77
CA MET A 24 -10.00 -8.75 8.88
C MET A 24 -9.69 -7.33 9.18
N ALA A 25 -9.21 -7.05 10.34
CA ALA A 25 -8.91 -5.70 10.70
C ALA A 25 -7.76 -5.14 9.90
N GLU A 26 -6.83 -5.98 9.50
CA GLU A 26 -5.65 -5.49 8.83
C GLU A 26 -5.91 -4.86 7.49
N PRO A 27 -6.64 -5.50 6.60
CA PRO A 27 -6.92 -4.87 5.33
C PRO A 27 -7.69 -3.58 5.50
N THR A 28 -8.53 -3.52 6.48
CA THR A 28 -9.31 -2.33 6.73
C THR A 28 -8.44 -1.16 7.11
N GLN A 29 -7.42 -1.42 7.90
CA GLN A 29 -6.52 -0.36 8.27
C GLN A 29 -5.80 0.23 7.11
N ALA A 30 -5.36 -0.61 6.19
CA ALA A 30 -4.63 -0.15 5.04
C ALA A 30 -5.47 0.80 4.20
N SER A 31 -6.76 0.55 4.15
CA SER A 31 -7.61 1.37 3.31
C SER A 31 -7.96 2.71 3.94
N ASN A 32 -7.62 2.93 5.19
CA ASN A 32 -7.89 4.20 5.85
C ASN A 32 -6.87 5.28 5.53
N GLN A 33 -5.80 4.90 4.86
CA GLN A 33 -4.76 5.85 4.56
C GLN A 33 -5.13 6.66 3.33
N ASN A 34 -4.96 7.98 3.40
CA ASN A 34 -5.19 8.86 2.27
C ASN A 34 -3.92 9.02 1.47
N CYS A 35 -4.02 8.79 0.18
CA CYS A 35 -2.88 8.90 -0.73
C CYS A 35 -3.27 9.79 -1.89
N ASP A 36 -3.52 11.05 -1.59
CA ASP A 36 -3.99 12.01 -2.57
C ASP A 36 -3.06 13.21 -2.76
N GLN A 37 -1.87 13.15 -2.19
CA GLN A 37 -0.89 14.22 -2.39
C GLN A 37 -0.26 14.06 -3.76
N GLY A 38 -0.47 15.01 -4.62
CA GLY A 38 -0.01 14.95 -5.99
C GLY A 38 -1.15 15.23 -6.94
N PRO A 39 -1.15 14.66 -8.14
CA PRO A 39 -0.15 13.72 -8.64
C PRO A 39 1.07 14.41 -9.24
N LEU A 40 2.16 13.68 -9.22
CA LEU A 40 3.30 14.01 -10.07
C LEU A 40 3.23 13.12 -11.30
N ASN A 41 3.74 13.60 -12.42
CA ASN A 41 3.90 12.76 -13.60
C ASN A 41 5.36 12.43 -13.74
N LYS A 42 5.69 11.15 -13.65
CA LYS A 42 7.07 10.70 -13.73
C LYS A 42 7.17 9.53 -14.69
N GLU A 43 8.29 9.44 -15.36
CA GLU A 43 8.52 8.37 -16.31
C GLU A 43 9.34 7.27 -15.66
N TYR A 44 8.83 6.04 -15.73
CA TYR A 44 9.54 4.86 -15.25
C TYR A 44 9.36 3.75 -16.27
N GLY A 45 10.47 3.19 -16.72
CA GLY A 45 10.41 2.12 -17.69
C GLY A 45 9.84 2.52 -19.04
N GLY A 46 9.98 3.79 -19.40
CA GLY A 46 9.53 4.28 -20.68
C GLY A 46 8.05 4.66 -20.75
N GLN A 47 7.36 4.64 -19.64
CA GLN A 47 5.94 5.01 -19.56
C GLN A 47 5.77 6.02 -18.44
N TYR A 48 4.73 6.86 -18.55
CA TYR A 48 4.44 7.85 -17.53
C TYR A 48 3.51 7.28 -16.47
N TRP A 49 3.83 7.56 -15.23
CA TRP A 49 3.10 7.11 -14.07
C TRP A 49 2.68 8.31 -13.25
N ARG A 50 1.52 8.23 -12.65
CA ARG A 50 1.06 9.24 -11.73
C ARG A 50 1.49 8.85 -10.33
N VAL A 51 2.15 9.75 -9.64
CA VAL A 51 2.76 9.47 -8.35
C VAL A 51 2.03 10.27 -7.28
N PHE A 52 1.58 9.56 -6.25
CA PHE A 52 0.90 10.17 -5.13
C PHE A 52 1.64 9.85 -3.85
N GLY A 53 1.68 10.82 -2.94
CA GLY A 53 2.14 10.59 -1.58
C GLY A 53 0.97 10.36 -0.67
N CYS A 54 1.20 9.62 0.40
CA CYS A 54 0.17 9.34 1.38
C CYS A 54 0.37 10.23 2.61
N ASP A 55 -0.68 10.33 3.42
CA ASP A 55 -0.66 11.22 4.57
C ASP A 55 0.24 10.74 5.71
N ASP A 56 0.76 9.52 5.62
CA ASP A 56 1.76 9.06 6.58
C ASP A 56 3.14 9.67 6.34
N GLY A 57 3.32 10.36 5.22
CA GLY A 57 4.61 10.94 4.88
C GLY A 57 5.67 9.95 4.48
N LYS A 58 5.29 8.71 4.22
CA LYS A 58 6.24 7.64 3.96
C LYS A 58 5.89 6.80 2.75
N THR A 59 4.63 6.69 2.40
CA THR A 59 4.17 5.78 1.34
C THR A 59 3.97 6.52 0.04
N LEU A 60 4.43 5.94 -1.04
CA LEU A 60 4.22 6.43 -2.40
C LEU A 60 3.37 5.43 -3.17
N ILE A 61 2.47 5.95 -3.98
CA ILE A 61 1.62 5.16 -4.86
C ILE A 61 1.93 5.58 -6.30
N PHE A 62 2.16 4.61 -7.16
CA PHE A 62 2.44 4.85 -8.58
C PHE A 62 1.33 4.20 -9.39
N VAL A 63 0.55 5.02 -10.08
CA VAL A 63 -0.61 4.54 -10.84
C VAL A 63 -0.30 4.69 -12.31
N ALA A 64 -0.49 3.61 -13.07
CA ALA A 64 -0.34 3.67 -14.51
C ALA A 64 -1.44 4.56 -15.06
N GLY A 65 -1.05 5.67 -15.65
CA GLY A 65 -2.00 6.65 -16.13
C GLY A 65 -2.53 6.32 -17.51
N GLN A 66 -3.37 7.20 -18.00
CA GLN A 66 -3.97 7.04 -19.30
C GLN A 66 -2.86 7.02 -20.35
N GLY A 67 -2.92 6.07 -21.28
CA GLY A 67 -1.91 5.93 -22.30
C GLY A 67 -0.71 5.10 -21.90
N ASN A 68 -0.60 4.74 -20.63
CA ASN A 68 0.48 3.90 -20.16
C ASN A 68 0.15 2.45 -20.49
N ARG A 69 1.08 1.77 -21.13
CA ARG A 69 0.84 0.39 -21.57
C ARG A 69 0.79 -0.60 -20.41
N ALA A 70 1.20 -0.19 -19.24
CA ALA A 70 1.08 -1.01 -18.04
C ALA A 70 -0.30 -0.92 -17.39
N THR A 71 -1.19 -0.08 -17.91
CA THR A 71 -2.53 0.06 -17.36
C THR A 71 -3.35 -1.21 -17.58
N PRO A 72 -4.08 -1.70 -16.58
CA PRO A 72 -4.21 -1.14 -15.22
C PRO A 72 -3.18 -1.74 -14.27
N TYR A 73 -2.46 -0.89 -13.59
CA TYR A 73 -1.47 -1.35 -12.62
C TYR A 73 -1.18 -0.26 -11.59
N VAL A 74 -0.91 -0.68 -10.36
CA VAL A 74 -0.56 0.22 -9.27
C VAL A 74 0.59 -0.40 -8.49
N PHE A 75 1.62 0.40 -8.25
CA PHE A 75 2.69 0.03 -7.32
C PHE A 75 2.52 0.80 -6.02
N THR A 76 2.85 0.15 -4.94
CA THR A 76 2.92 0.79 -3.62
C THR A 76 4.33 0.62 -3.10
N TYR A 77 4.94 1.72 -2.69
CA TYR A 77 6.29 1.73 -2.12
C TYR A 77 6.18 2.25 -0.70
N ALA A 78 6.38 1.38 0.26
CA ALA A 78 6.17 1.71 1.66
C ALA A 78 7.20 1.02 2.53
N PRO A 79 7.56 1.63 3.68
CA PRO A 79 8.50 0.97 4.58
C PRO A 79 7.84 -0.17 5.33
N ASP A 80 8.60 -1.24 5.55
CA ASP A 80 8.17 -2.32 6.41
C ASP A 80 8.49 -1.95 7.87
N PRO A 81 8.18 -2.83 8.83
CA PRO A 81 8.44 -2.51 10.23
C PRO A 81 9.90 -2.21 10.56
N THR A 82 10.84 -2.65 9.74
CA THR A 82 12.25 -2.36 9.96
C THR A 82 12.68 -1.04 9.35
N GLY A 83 11.80 -0.41 8.58
CA GLY A 83 12.12 0.83 7.89
C GLY A 83 12.60 0.63 6.47
N ALA A 84 12.78 -0.58 6.02
CA ALA A 84 13.21 -0.86 4.66
C ALA A 84 12.00 -0.71 3.72
N TYR A 85 12.21 -0.04 2.60
CA TYR A 85 11.14 0.16 1.64
C TYR A 85 10.87 -1.11 0.84
N VAL A 86 9.60 -1.44 0.70
CA VAL A 86 9.14 -2.61 -0.02
C VAL A 86 8.22 -2.17 -1.14
N LEU A 87 8.48 -2.65 -2.34
CA LEU A 87 7.67 -2.36 -3.52
C LEU A 87 6.73 -3.51 -3.78
N THR A 88 5.44 -3.21 -3.80
CA THR A 88 4.43 -4.20 -4.15
C THR A 88 3.64 -3.67 -5.33
N GLY A 89 3.01 -4.58 -6.08
CA GLY A 89 2.26 -4.19 -7.25
C GLY A 89 1.01 -5.02 -7.43
N LYS A 90 0.03 -4.43 -8.10
CA LYS A 90 -1.25 -5.09 -8.31
C LYS A 90 -1.87 -4.56 -9.59
N GLY A 91 -2.41 -5.46 -10.39
CA GLY A 91 -3.08 -5.09 -11.62
C GLY A 91 -2.89 -6.12 -12.70
N ALA A 92 -3.44 -5.82 -13.89
CA ALA A 92 -3.43 -6.73 -15.02
C ALA A 92 -2.82 -6.12 -16.27
N GLY A 93 -1.93 -5.14 -16.09
CA GLY A 93 -1.29 -4.49 -17.23
C GLY A 93 -0.27 -5.38 -17.91
N ASP A 94 0.29 -4.87 -18.99
CA ASP A 94 1.27 -5.60 -19.78
C ASP A 94 2.50 -5.91 -18.94
N PRO A 95 2.86 -7.18 -18.76
CA PRO A 95 3.98 -7.55 -17.89
C PRO A 95 5.31 -6.95 -18.31
N THR A 96 5.52 -6.71 -19.60
CA THR A 96 6.76 -6.12 -20.07
C THR A 96 6.94 -4.72 -19.51
N TYR A 97 5.91 -3.90 -19.60
CA TYR A 97 5.98 -2.53 -19.14
C TYR A 97 5.92 -2.44 -17.62
N VAL A 98 5.17 -3.34 -17.00
CA VAL A 98 5.18 -3.45 -15.54
C VAL A 98 6.58 -3.81 -15.05
N GLY A 99 7.22 -4.78 -15.69
CA GLY A 99 8.56 -5.20 -15.31
C GLY A 99 9.59 -4.11 -15.45
N ARG A 100 9.52 -3.34 -16.54
CA ARG A 100 10.45 -2.23 -16.75
C ARG A 100 10.28 -1.17 -15.69
N ALA A 101 9.04 -0.84 -15.35
CA ALA A 101 8.77 0.13 -14.31
C ALA A 101 9.25 -0.37 -12.95
N ARG A 102 9.02 -1.64 -12.66
CA ARG A 102 9.46 -2.24 -11.40
C ARG A 102 10.97 -2.08 -11.23
N LEU A 103 11.74 -2.37 -12.26
CA LEU A 103 13.18 -2.22 -12.18
C LEU A 103 13.59 -0.78 -11.90
N ALA A 104 12.92 0.16 -12.55
CA ALA A 104 13.23 1.57 -12.34
C ALA A 104 12.89 2.00 -10.92
N LEU A 105 11.76 1.53 -10.40
CA LEU A 105 11.34 1.90 -9.05
C LEU A 105 12.22 1.25 -7.99
N GLU A 106 12.65 0.03 -8.23
CA GLU A 106 13.55 -0.64 -7.28
C GLU A 106 14.92 0.01 -7.24
N ALA A 107 15.28 0.77 -8.26
CA ALA A 107 16.55 1.49 -8.29
C ALA A 107 16.49 2.83 -7.55
N LEU A 108 15.33 3.25 -7.08
CA LEU A 108 15.21 4.49 -6.34
C LEU A 108 15.93 4.37 -5.00
N ARG A 109 16.67 5.40 -4.68
CA ARG A 109 17.42 5.46 -3.43
C ARG A 109 16.62 6.24 -2.39
N PRO A 110 17.01 6.15 -1.12
CA PRO A 110 16.29 6.86 -0.07
C PRO A 110 16.10 8.35 -0.34
N ASN A 111 17.12 9.00 -0.92
CA ASN A 111 16.99 10.42 -1.26
C ASN A 111 15.99 10.65 -2.36
N ASP A 112 15.89 9.74 -3.32
CA ASP A 112 14.93 9.87 -4.41
C ASP A 112 13.52 9.72 -3.87
N ILE A 113 13.31 8.78 -2.97
CA ILE A 113 12.01 8.57 -2.35
C ILE A 113 11.60 9.80 -1.54
N ALA A 114 12.54 10.34 -0.76
CA ALA A 114 12.25 11.53 0.03
C ALA A 114 11.88 12.71 -0.85
N ALA A 115 12.57 12.86 -1.98
CA ALA A 115 12.28 13.95 -2.90
C ALA A 115 10.90 13.80 -3.53
N LEU A 116 10.52 12.58 -3.88
CA LEU A 116 9.19 12.33 -4.43
C LEU A 116 8.11 12.63 -3.41
N LEU A 117 8.32 12.21 -2.17
CA LEU A 117 7.36 12.47 -1.09
C LEU A 117 7.18 13.97 -0.89
N ALA A 118 8.30 14.71 -0.85
CA ALA A 118 8.23 16.16 -0.66
C ALA A 118 7.54 16.84 -1.83
N ALA A 119 7.87 16.43 -3.05
CA ALA A 119 7.28 17.03 -4.24
C ALA A 119 5.79 16.73 -4.32
N ALA A 120 5.39 15.52 -4.00
CA ALA A 120 3.98 15.15 -4.03
C ALA A 120 3.20 15.94 -2.99
N LYS A 121 3.75 16.07 -1.81
CA LYS A 121 3.09 16.82 -0.74
C LYS A 121 2.93 18.29 -1.12
N ALA A 122 3.99 18.89 -1.66
CA ALA A 122 3.94 20.29 -2.06
C ALA A 122 2.89 20.52 -3.12
N ARG A 123 2.74 19.58 -4.06
CA ARG A 123 1.75 19.72 -5.10
C ARG A 123 0.33 19.57 -4.55
N GLY A 124 0.14 18.63 -3.63
CA GLY A 124 -1.16 18.47 -3.01
C GLY A 124 -1.55 19.66 -2.18
N ASP A 125 -0.60 20.21 -1.43
CA ASP A 125 -0.87 21.36 -0.59
C ASP A 125 -1.08 22.62 -1.41
N GLY A 126 -0.40 22.73 -2.53
CA GLY A 126 -0.51 23.90 -3.38
C GLY A 126 -1.67 23.83 -4.36
N GLY A 127 -2.19 22.65 -4.52
CA GLY A 127 -3.27 22.43 -5.42
C GLY A 127 -4.60 22.72 -4.81
#